data_ac7cfbc648d73d86bd6a0a2b97a8f04e
#
_entry.id   ac7cfbc648d73d86bd6a0a2b97a8f04e
#
_cell.length_a   1.000
_cell.length_b   1.000
_cell.length_c   1.000
_cell.angle_alpha   90.00
_cell.angle_beta   90.00
_cell.angle_gamma   90.00
#
_symmetry.space_group_name_H-M   'P 1'
#
loop_
_entity.id
_entity.type
_entity.pdbx_description
1 polymer ?
#
loop_
_entity_poly.entity_id
_entity_poly.type
_entity_poly.pdbx_seq_one_letter_code
_entity_poly.pdbx_strand_id
1 'polypeptide(L)'
;VKASGVKFAYGLSLASAREWGLFISTSRGKTSIGIEEPALFSEPGVFIVRPDGTLYYGAVQTMPFARPAFQDLVGAIDFAVAKDYPARGEYTGAV
;
A
#
# COMPACT_ATOMS: atom_id res chain seq x y z
N VAL A 1 -8.70 -2.92 -16.76
CA VAL A 1 -8.63 -3.81 -15.61
C VAL A 1 -8.51 -5.25 -16.04
N LYS A 2 -9.49 -5.77 -16.76
CA LYS A 2 -9.43 -7.15 -17.28
C LYS A 2 -8.27 -7.35 -18.23
N ALA A 3 -7.97 -6.35 -19.03
CA ALA A 3 -6.89 -6.42 -20.01
C ALA A 3 -5.50 -6.46 -19.39
N SER A 4 -5.34 -5.94 -18.19
CA SER A 4 -4.05 -5.91 -17.49
C SER A 4 -3.70 -7.21 -16.80
N GLY A 5 -4.64 -8.11 -16.62
CA GLY A 5 -4.44 -9.34 -15.85
C GLY A 5 -4.31 -9.13 -14.35
N VAL A 6 -4.50 -7.92 -13.88
CA VAL A 6 -4.43 -7.61 -12.45
C VAL A 6 -5.74 -8.02 -11.79
N LYS A 7 -5.64 -8.67 -10.64
CA LYS A 7 -6.80 -9.04 -9.84
C LYS A 7 -7.20 -7.87 -8.95
N PHE A 8 -8.50 -7.58 -8.93
CA PHE A 8 -9.04 -6.52 -8.09
C PHE A 8 -10.00 -7.09 -7.08
N ALA A 9 -9.89 -6.61 -5.85
CA ALA A 9 -10.84 -6.91 -4.80
C ALA A 9 -11.32 -5.60 -4.20
N TYR A 10 -12.50 -5.59 -3.64
CA TYR A 10 -13.07 -4.41 -3.00
C TYR A 10 -13.84 -4.83 -1.77
N GLY A 11 -14.30 -3.84 -1.00
CA GLY A 11 -15.00 -4.11 0.25
C GLY A 11 -14.10 -4.30 1.44
N LEU A 12 -12.84 -3.80 1.36
CA LEU A 12 -11.95 -3.81 2.51
C LEU A 12 -12.57 -2.98 3.63
N SER A 13 -12.73 -3.57 4.82
CA SER A 13 -13.27 -2.85 5.97
C SER A 13 -12.21 -1.91 6.55
N LEU A 14 -12.66 -0.86 7.25
CA LEU A 14 -11.75 0.05 7.93
C LEU A 14 -10.94 -0.67 9.01
N ALA A 15 -11.54 -1.65 9.67
CA ALA A 15 -10.85 -2.46 10.66
C ALA A 15 -9.70 -3.24 10.03
N SER A 16 -9.94 -3.89 8.89
CA SER A 16 -8.89 -4.61 8.16
C SER A 16 -7.82 -3.66 7.64
N ALA A 17 -8.22 -2.49 7.14
CA ALA A 17 -7.27 -1.48 6.69
C ALA A 17 -6.33 -1.07 7.83
N ARG A 18 -6.88 -0.87 9.02
CA ARG A 18 -6.08 -0.52 10.19
C ARG A 18 -5.14 -1.65 10.62
N GLU A 19 -5.56 -2.90 10.48
CA GLU A 19 -4.72 -4.07 10.75
C GLU A 19 -3.50 -4.11 9.80
N TRP A 20 -3.68 -3.67 8.57
CA TRP A 20 -2.57 -3.54 7.61
C TRP A 20 -1.66 -2.36 7.93
N GLY A 21 -2.03 -1.52 8.88
CA GLY A 21 -1.27 -0.33 9.23
C GLY A 21 -1.58 0.87 8.37
N LEU A 22 -2.67 0.85 7.62
CA LEU A 22 -3.07 1.99 6.80
C LEU A 22 -3.62 3.11 7.68
N PHE A 23 -3.36 4.34 7.26
CA PHE A 23 -3.93 5.51 7.93
C PHE A 23 -5.40 5.65 7.56
N ILE A 24 -6.19 6.11 8.52
CA ILE A 24 -7.61 6.37 8.33
C ILE A 24 -7.82 7.87 8.39
N SER A 25 -8.49 8.41 7.40
CA SER A 25 -8.74 9.85 7.30
C SER A 25 -10.22 10.16 7.41
N THR A 26 -10.52 11.39 7.84
CA THR A 26 -11.89 11.91 7.83
C THR A 26 -12.12 12.72 6.58
N SER A 27 -13.38 12.74 6.14
CA SER A 27 -13.77 13.51 4.96
C SER A 27 -13.56 15.00 5.16
N ARG A 28 -13.13 15.67 4.09
CA ARG A 28 -13.09 17.13 4.00
C ARG A 28 -14.24 17.69 3.16
N GLY A 29 -15.20 16.83 2.81
CA GLY A 29 -16.32 17.19 2.00
C GLY A 29 -16.23 16.61 0.60
N LYS A 30 -16.03 17.44 -0.41
CA LYS A 30 -15.99 16.99 -1.80
C LYS A 30 -14.55 16.96 -2.33
N THR A 31 -14.29 16.03 -3.25
CA THR A 31 -13.05 16.01 -4.00
C THR A 31 -12.98 17.20 -4.97
N SER A 32 -11.83 17.39 -5.60
CA SER A 32 -11.65 18.44 -6.59
C SER A 32 -12.59 18.33 -7.79
N ILE A 33 -13.11 17.13 -8.07
CA ILE A 33 -14.06 16.91 -9.15
C ILE A 33 -15.52 16.90 -8.66
N GLY A 34 -15.76 17.30 -7.42
CA GLY A 34 -17.10 17.48 -6.88
C GLY A 34 -17.76 16.22 -6.31
N ILE A 35 -17.02 15.13 -6.20
CA ILE A 35 -17.53 13.89 -5.61
C ILE A 35 -17.40 13.96 -4.09
N GLU A 36 -18.50 13.66 -3.39
CA GLU A 36 -18.50 13.66 -1.94
C GLU A 36 -17.70 12.47 -1.41
N GLU A 37 -16.80 12.75 -0.46
CA GLU A 37 -16.01 11.70 0.17
C GLU A 37 -16.81 10.98 1.26
N PRO A 38 -16.56 9.66 1.48
CA PRO A 38 -17.09 8.98 2.67
C PRO A 38 -16.62 9.66 3.95
N ALA A 39 -17.40 9.55 5.01
CA ALA A 39 -17.06 10.17 6.31
C ALA A 39 -15.69 9.72 6.82
N LEU A 40 -15.41 8.44 6.69
CA LEU A 40 -14.11 7.86 7.01
C LEU A 40 -13.65 7.02 5.83
N PHE A 41 -12.36 7.06 5.56
CA PHE A 41 -11.79 6.24 4.50
C PHE A 41 -10.32 5.92 4.80
N SER A 42 -9.83 4.82 4.25
CA SER A 42 -8.41 4.47 4.40
C SER A 42 -7.56 5.22 3.39
N GLU A 43 -6.40 5.64 3.84
CA GLU A 43 -5.34 6.09 2.94
C GLU A 43 -4.68 4.86 2.30
N PRO A 44 -4.04 5.01 1.15
CA PRO A 44 -3.50 3.86 0.45
C PRO A 44 -2.22 3.32 1.07
N GLY A 45 -1.95 2.05 0.79
CA GLY A 45 -0.70 1.41 1.10
C GLY A 45 -0.30 0.49 -0.02
N VAL A 46 0.99 0.25 -0.15
CA VAL A 46 1.57 -0.67 -1.13
C VAL A 46 2.43 -1.67 -0.38
N PHE A 47 2.25 -2.95 -0.67
CA PHE A 47 2.99 -4.01 -0.01
C PHE A 47 3.54 -4.97 -1.05
N ILE A 48 4.79 -5.38 -0.86
CA ILE A 48 5.40 -6.44 -1.67
C ILE A 48 5.48 -7.67 -0.79
N VAL A 49 4.86 -8.75 -1.24
CA VAL A 49 4.75 -9.99 -0.48
C VAL A 49 5.47 -11.09 -1.26
N ARG A 50 6.28 -11.88 -0.55
CA ARG A 50 6.98 -13.01 -1.15
C ARG A 50 6.01 -14.16 -1.44
N PRO A 51 6.38 -15.06 -2.34
CA PRO A 51 5.52 -16.23 -2.64
C PRO A 51 5.16 -17.07 -1.42
N ASP A 52 6.00 -17.07 -0.38
CA ASP A 52 5.72 -17.81 0.87
C ASP A 52 4.76 -17.06 1.80
N GLY A 53 4.27 -15.89 1.41
CA GLY A 53 3.34 -15.10 2.19
C GLY A 53 3.98 -14.12 3.16
N THR A 54 5.30 -14.03 3.21
CA THR A 54 5.97 -13.08 4.10
C THR A 54 6.07 -11.70 3.48
N LEU A 55 5.95 -10.69 4.31
CA LEU A 55 6.05 -9.30 3.88
C LEU A 55 7.51 -8.94 3.60
N TYR A 56 7.76 -8.41 2.43
CA TYR A 56 9.10 -7.95 2.05
C TYR A 56 9.24 -6.43 2.15
N TYR A 57 8.21 -5.69 1.75
CA TYR A 57 8.26 -4.23 1.67
C TYR A 57 6.88 -3.66 1.93
N GLY A 58 6.81 -2.55 2.65
CA GLY A 58 5.56 -1.86 2.86
C GLY A 58 5.75 -0.35 2.79
N ALA A 59 4.79 0.33 2.17
CA ALA A 59 4.74 1.78 2.12
C ALA A 59 3.31 2.24 2.40
N VAL A 60 3.14 2.98 3.46
CA VAL A 60 1.87 3.61 3.82
C VAL A 60 2.11 5.11 3.95
N GLN A 61 1.19 5.90 3.44
CA GLN A 61 1.36 7.36 3.44
C GLN A 61 0.00 8.06 3.50
N THR A 62 0.04 9.33 3.88
CA THR A 62 -1.16 10.16 3.99
C THR A 62 -1.26 11.20 2.89
N MET A 63 -0.19 11.42 2.15
CA MET A 63 -0.12 12.48 1.14
C MET A 63 -0.32 11.88 -0.24
N PRO A 64 -1.41 12.25 -0.96
CA PRO A 64 -1.71 11.61 -2.24
C PRO A 64 -0.64 11.80 -3.30
N PHE A 65 0.12 12.89 -3.26
CA PHE A 65 1.15 13.17 -4.26
C PHE A 65 2.53 12.68 -3.87
N ALA A 66 2.65 11.87 -2.83
CA ALA A 66 3.90 11.25 -2.37
C ALA A 66 3.82 9.72 -2.42
N ARG A 67 2.94 9.17 -3.25
CA ARG A 67 2.82 7.72 -3.43
C ARG A 67 3.98 7.18 -4.25
N PRO A 68 4.45 5.96 -3.95
CA PRO A 68 5.48 5.35 -4.77
C PRO A 68 5.00 5.16 -6.21
N ALA A 69 5.88 5.40 -7.17
CA ALA A 69 5.58 5.12 -8.57
C ALA A 69 5.68 3.61 -8.82
N PHE A 70 4.71 3.03 -9.54
CA PHE A 70 4.72 1.61 -9.84
C PHE A 70 5.97 1.19 -10.62
N GLN A 71 6.46 2.07 -11.48
CA GLN A 71 7.66 1.80 -12.25
C GLN A 71 8.88 1.59 -11.35
N ASP A 72 8.99 2.39 -10.29
CA ASP A 72 10.05 2.25 -9.29
C ASP A 72 9.91 0.95 -8.51
N LEU A 73 8.68 0.55 -8.21
CA LEU A 73 8.43 -0.71 -7.50
C LEU A 73 8.81 -1.92 -8.35
N VAL A 74 8.50 -1.91 -9.63
CA VAL A 74 8.91 -2.97 -10.55
C VAL A 74 10.42 -3.08 -10.62
N GLY A 75 11.12 -1.95 -10.76
CA GLY A 75 12.57 -1.92 -10.76
C GLY A 75 13.17 -2.45 -9.46
N ALA A 76 12.54 -2.10 -8.32
CA ALA A 76 12.98 -2.59 -7.02
C ALA A 76 12.80 -4.11 -6.89
N ILE A 77 11.69 -4.66 -7.40
CA ILE A 77 11.47 -6.10 -7.39
C ILE A 77 12.54 -6.82 -8.22
N ASP A 78 12.81 -6.32 -9.41
CA ASP A 78 13.84 -6.89 -10.27
C ASP A 78 15.21 -6.89 -9.59
N PHE A 79 15.58 -5.81 -8.96
CA PHE A 79 16.83 -5.69 -8.23
C PHE A 79 16.87 -6.68 -7.06
N ALA A 80 15.80 -6.74 -6.26
CA ALA A 80 15.75 -7.59 -5.08
C ALA A 80 15.85 -9.07 -5.45
N VAL A 81 15.20 -9.49 -6.51
CA VAL A 81 15.27 -10.86 -7.00
C VAL A 81 16.66 -11.18 -7.53
N ALA A 82 17.23 -10.30 -8.35
CA ALA A 82 18.54 -10.54 -8.97
C ALA A 82 19.67 -10.59 -7.95
N LYS A 83 19.58 -9.80 -6.88
CA LYS A 83 20.63 -9.70 -5.87
C LYS A 83 20.33 -10.46 -4.59
N ASP A 84 19.18 -11.13 -4.54
CA ASP A 84 18.72 -11.78 -3.31
C ASP A 84 18.80 -10.83 -2.11
N TYR A 85 18.32 -9.61 -2.32
CA TYR A 85 18.42 -8.57 -1.31
C TYR A 85 17.45 -8.85 -0.16
N PRO A 86 17.95 -8.93 1.10
CA PRO A 86 17.10 -9.31 2.22
C PRO A 86 16.10 -8.21 2.58
N ALA A 87 14.97 -8.63 3.15
CA ALA A 87 14.02 -7.70 3.74
C ALA A 87 14.67 -6.93 4.89
N ARG A 88 14.19 -5.72 5.13
CA ARG A 88 14.72 -4.84 6.16
C ARG A 88 13.62 -4.47 7.15
N GLY A 89 14.02 -3.92 8.29
CA GLY A 89 13.05 -3.50 9.30
C GLY A 89 12.54 -4.65 10.17
N GLU A 90 13.24 -5.77 10.19
CA GLU A 90 12.81 -6.99 10.89
C GLU A 90 13.10 -6.95 12.40
N TYR A 91 13.91 -6.00 12.85
CA TYR A 91 14.26 -5.94 14.26
C TYR A 91 13.07 -5.47 15.11
N THR A 92 12.71 -6.28 16.08
CA THR A 92 11.58 -6.01 16.97
C THR A 92 11.97 -5.86 18.44
N GLY A 93 13.26 -5.89 18.73
CA GLY A 93 13.76 -5.73 20.08
C GLY A 93 13.74 -4.29 20.58
N ALA A 94 14.22 -4.09 21.79
CA ALA A 94 14.33 -2.75 22.37
C ALA A 94 15.38 -1.91 21.63
N VAL A 95 15.13 -0.61 21.60
CA VAL A 95 16.04 0.37 20.98
C VAL A 95 16.45 1.45 21.96
#